data_fdb58f14fe62b2301aac826a1fd847de
#
_entry.id   fdb58f14fe62b2301aac826a1fd847de
#
_cell.length_a   1.000
_cell.length_b   1.000
_cell.length_c   1.000
_cell.angle_alpha   90.00
_cell.angle_beta   90.00
_cell.angle_gamma   90.00
#
_symmetry.space_group_name_H-M   'P 1'
#
loop_
_entity.id
_entity.type
_entity.pdbx_description
1 polymer ?
#
loop_
_entity_poly.entity_id
_entity_poly.type
_entity_poly.pdbx_seq_one_letter_code
_entity_poly.pdbx_strand_id
1 'polypeptide(L)'
;MKRLALRTVAFTALAALAPLASADTATLTISGRVLPGTCTLSAAPIALDPVKASDLTPGADSAIKAGALEFSGCVGVSKAVLSFAGTAADGDAERWKNTAASDPASGVSIALLAGTTGNTYLKNGDTGIEVPVTGASARYDLRAAYYAPVGQTRVAGEVSTEIVVTADYQ
;
A
#
# COMPACT_ATOMS: atom_id res chain seq x y z
N MET A 1 -88.29 -56.24 -52.04
CA MET A 1 -88.39 -55.15 -51.04
C MET A 1 -87.38 -55.44 -49.95
N LYS A 2 -86.23 -54.91 -49.98
CA LYS A 2 -85.16 -55.15 -49.02
C LYS A 2 -84.94 -53.90 -48.19
N ARG A 3 -85.14 -53.99 -46.90
CA ARG A 3 -84.96 -52.92 -45.93
C ARG A 3 -83.45 -52.89 -45.56
N LEU A 4 -82.80 -51.77 -45.81
CA LEU A 4 -81.38 -51.50 -45.45
C LEU A 4 -81.40 -50.96 -44.04
N ALA A 5 -80.81 -51.63 -43.07
CA ALA A 5 -80.61 -51.15 -41.72
C ALA A 5 -79.33 -50.35 -41.59
N LEU A 6 -79.48 -49.10 -41.25
CA LEU A 6 -78.40 -48.21 -41.01
C LEU A 6 -77.85 -48.42 -39.58
N ARG A 7 -76.61 -48.89 -39.42
CA ARG A 7 -75.94 -49.05 -38.14
C ARG A 7 -75.13 -47.73 -37.86
N THR A 8 -75.58 -47.00 -36.83
CA THR A 8 -74.91 -45.84 -36.32
C THR A 8 -73.72 -46.31 -35.44
N VAL A 9 -72.49 -46.00 -35.81
CA VAL A 9 -71.31 -46.25 -35.02
C VAL A 9 -71.05 -44.97 -34.22
N ALA A 10 -71.23 -45.06 -32.88
CA ALA A 10 -70.89 -43.99 -31.97
C ALA A 10 -69.38 -44.00 -31.70
N PHE A 11 -68.71 -42.93 -32.11
CA PHE A 11 -67.29 -42.70 -31.85
C PHE A 11 -67.17 -41.98 -30.51
N THR A 12 -66.77 -42.69 -29.48
CA THR A 12 -66.42 -42.08 -28.17
C THR A 12 -65.01 -41.52 -28.28
N ALA A 13 -64.88 -40.19 -28.32
CA ALA A 13 -63.62 -39.49 -28.24
C ALA A 13 -63.10 -39.49 -26.77
N LEU A 14 -62.05 -40.27 -26.55
CA LEU A 14 -61.32 -40.28 -25.27
C LEU A 14 -60.40 -39.07 -25.24
N ALA A 15 -60.79 -38.02 -24.55
CA ALA A 15 -59.96 -36.84 -24.32
C ALA A 15 -58.85 -37.21 -23.30
N ALA A 16 -57.61 -37.39 -23.78
CA ALA A 16 -56.43 -37.58 -22.94
C ALA A 16 -56.12 -36.22 -22.21
N LEU A 17 -56.37 -36.15 -20.91
CA LEU A 17 -55.87 -35.09 -20.06
C LEU A 17 -54.35 -35.30 -19.91
N ALA A 18 -53.55 -34.56 -20.69
CA ALA A 18 -52.11 -34.47 -20.44
C ALA A 18 -51.86 -33.68 -19.14
N PRO A 19 -51.08 -34.21 -18.19
CA PRO A 19 -50.74 -33.44 -17.01
C PRO A 19 -49.88 -32.25 -17.46
N LEU A 20 -50.30 -31.03 -17.05
CA LEU A 20 -49.50 -29.82 -17.20
C LEU A 20 -48.26 -29.97 -16.35
N ALA A 21 -47.11 -30.14 -16.96
CA ALA A 21 -45.84 -30.11 -16.23
C ALA A 21 -45.60 -28.69 -15.70
N SER A 22 -45.66 -28.53 -14.37
CA SER A 22 -45.26 -27.31 -13.71
C SER A 22 -43.72 -27.30 -13.62
N ALA A 23 -43.10 -26.25 -14.13
CA ALA A 23 -41.67 -26.00 -13.93
C ALA A 23 -41.50 -25.13 -12.68
N ASP A 24 -40.87 -25.68 -11.66
CA ASP A 24 -40.45 -24.90 -10.49
C ASP A 24 -39.14 -24.21 -10.75
N THR A 25 -39.03 -22.92 -10.40
CA THR A 25 -37.81 -22.13 -10.48
C THR A 25 -37.32 -21.82 -9.09
N ALA A 26 -36.04 -22.08 -8.83
CA ALA A 26 -35.39 -21.70 -7.59
C ALA A 26 -34.22 -20.73 -7.90
N THR A 27 -34.06 -19.69 -7.11
CA THR A 27 -32.93 -18.77 -7.22
C THR A 27 -31.83 -19.22 -6.26
N LEU A 28 -30.66 -19.57 -6.80
CA LEU A 28 -29.46 -19.85 -6.01
C LEU A 28 -28.64 -18.55 -5.93
N THR A 29 -28.47 -18.02 -4.74
CA THR A 29 -27.59 -16.89 -4.48
C THR A 29 -26.25 -17.40 -4.01
N ILE A 30 -25.18 -17.02 -4.71
CA ILE A 30 -23.78 -17.32 -4.33
C ILE A 30 -23.12 -15.99 -4.00
N SER A 31 -22.57 -15.88 -2.79
CA SER A 31 -21.83 -14.72 -2.34
C SER A 31 -20.45 -15.13 -1.83
N GLY A 32 -19.45 -14.27 -2.06
CA GLY A 32 -18.09 -14.50 -1.61
C GLY A 32 -17.36 -13.16 -1.49
N ARG A 33 -16.22 -13.18 -0.80
CA ARG A 33 -15.32 -12.03 -0.67
C ARG A 33 -13.92 -12.44 -1.12
N VAL A 34 -13.34 -11.67 -2.02
CA VAL A 34 -11.92 -11.78 -2.38
C VAL A 34 -11.16 -10.82 -1.46
N LEU A 35 -10.19 -11.34 -0.73
CA LEU A 35 -9.31 -10.55 0.13
C LEU A 35 -8.13 -10.01 -0.70
N PRO A 36 -7.56 -8.85 -0.29
CA PRO A 36 -6.32 -8.36 -0.89
C PRO A 36 -5.22 -9.40 -0.78
N GLY A 37 -4.33 -9.39 -1.76
CA GLY A 37 -3.12 -10.19 -1.74
C GLY A 37 -2.02 -9.56 -0.90
N THR A 38 -0.78 -9.91 -1.18
CA THR A 38 0.40 -9.39 -0.50
C THR A 38 1.48 -8.99 -1.48
N CYS A 39 2.43 -8.16 -1.01
CA CYS A 39 3.74 -7.93 -1.63
C CYS A 39 4.84 -8.24 -0.61
N THR A 40 6.06 -8.37 -1.09
CA THR A 40 7.26 -8.29 -0.27
C THR A 40 7.80 -6.86 -0.31
N LEU A 41 7.82 -6.18 0.84
CA LEU A 41 8.43 -4.87 0.99
C LEU A 41 9.91 -5.04 1.38
N SER A 42 10.80 -4.32 0.71
CA SER A 42 12.22 -4.22 1.04
C SER A 42 12.71 -2.77 0.95
N ALA A 43 13.70 -2.43 1.78
CA ALA A 43 14.38 -1.15 1.79
C ALA A 43 15.88 -1.39 1.90
N ALA A 44 16.66 -0.77 1.01
CA ALA A 44 18.10 -0.73 1.17
C ALA A 44 18.47 0.38 2.16
N PRO A 45 19.50 0.20 3.01
CA PRO A 45 20.02 1.28 3.84
C PRO A 45 20.45 2.48 2.98
N ILE A 46 20.13 3.68 3.45
CA ILE A 46 20.57 4.92 2.80
C ILE A 46 21.82 5.42 3.55
N ALA A 47 22.98 5.21 2.97
CA ALA A 47 24.24 5.71 3.53
C ALA A 47 24.46 7.15 3.04
N LEU A 48 24.36 8.12 3.96
CA LEU A 48 24.66 9.52 3.67
C LEU A 48 26.17 9.70 3.51
N ASP A 49 26.57 10.55 2.55
CA ASP A 49 27.98 10.86 2.33
C ASP A 49 28.52 11.71 3.52
N PRO A 50 29.76 11.47 4.00
CA PRO A 50 30.34 12.25 5.08
C PRO A 50 30.37 13.75 4.75
N VAL A 51 30.03 14.60 5.72
CA VAL A 51 30.01 16.05 5.59
C VAL A 51 30.69 16.69 6.80
N LYS A 52 31.37 17.79 6.60
CA LYS A 52 31.94 18.56 7.75
C LYS A 52 30.83 19.29 8.48
N ALA A 53 30.88 19.34 9.81
CA ALA A 53 29.91 20.06 10.62
C ALA A 53 29.81 21.55 10.22
N SER A 54 30.91 22.15 9.73
CA SER A 54 30.94 23.53 9.22
C SER A 54 30.15 23.74 7.93
N ASP A 55 29.99 22.69 7.12
CA ASP A 55 29.38 22.74 5.78
C ASP A 55 27.85 22.52 5.87
N LEU A 56 27.35 22.11 7.03
CA LEU A 56 25.92 21.99 7.28
C LEU A 56 25.28 23.38 7.40
N THR A 57 24.33 23.69 6.52
CA THR A 57 23.61 24.97 6.55
C THR A 57 22.51 24.93 7.60
N PRO A 58 22.48 25.84 8.60
CA PRO A 58 21.40 25.89 9.58
C PRO A 58 20.02 26.11 8.93
N GLY A 59 19.04 25.31 9.33
CA GLY A 59 17.68 25.37 8.82
C GLY A 59 17.49 24.76 7.43
N ALA A 60 18.51 24.04 6.89
CA ALA A 60 18.43 23.44 5.56
C ALA A 60 18.87 21.97 5.57
N ASP A 61 18.35 21.22 4.59
CA ASP A 61 18.79 19.86 4.30
C ASP A 61 20.11 19.89 3.54
N SER A 62 21.03 19.00 3.92
CA SER A 62 22.39 18.93 3.36
C SER A 62 22.74 17.49 2.98
N ALA A 63 23.59 17.31 1.95
CA ALA A 63 24.05 16.02 1.46
C ALA A 63 22.90 15.03 1.18
N ILE A 64 21.91 15.48 0.41
CA ILE A 64 20.72 14.70 0.07
C ILE A 64 21.11 13.43 -0.71
N LYS A 65 20.66 12.29 -0.25
CA LYS A 65 20.89 10.96 -0.85
C LYS A 65 19.57 10.30 -1.22
N ALA A 66 19.46 9.81 -2.44
CA ALA A 66 18.29 9.07 -2.90
C ALA A 66 18.24 7.67 -2.28
N GLY A 67 17.02 7.20 -2.05
CA GLY A 67 16.68 5.85 -1.63
C GLY A 67 15.34 5.44 -2.19
N ALA A 68 14.91 4.21 -1.91
CA ALA A 68 13.60 3.74 -2.30
C ALA A 68 13.11 2.61 -1.41
N LEU A 69 11.79 2.48 -1.35
CA LEU A 69 11.11 1.28 -0.90
C LEU A 69 10.69 0.49 -2.15
N GLU A 70 11.06 -0.78 -2.19
CA GLU A 70 10.75 -1.68 -3.30
C GLU A 70 9.71 -2.70 -2.88
N PHE A 71 8.70 -2.85 -3.73
CA PHE A 71 7.66 -3.86 -3.57
C PHE A 71 7.80 -4.89 -4.69
N SER A 72 7.83 -6.15 -4.34
CA SER A 72 7.97 -7.25 -5.28
C SER A 72 7.05 -8.40 -4.95
N GLY A 73 6.80 -9.27 -5.94
CA GLY A 73 5.94 -10.43 -5.77
C GLY A 73 4.49 -10.06 -5.44
N CYS A 74 4.02 -8.90 -5.88
CA CYS A 74 2.67 -8.44 -5.61
C CYS A 74 1.65 -9.31 -6.34
N VAL A 75 0.68 -9.87 -5.60
CA VAL A 75 -0.42 -10.68 -6.16
C VAL A 75 -1.73 -10.19 -5.58
N GLY A 76 -2.64 -9.75 -6.44
CA GLY A 76 -3.97 -9.27 -6.02
C GLY A 76 -3.93 -7.98 -5.20
N VAL A 77 -2.91 -7.15 -5.37
CA VAL A 77 -2.73 -5.85 -4.72
C VAL A 77 -2.86 -4.76 -5.77
N SER A 78 -3.68 -3.75 -5.51
CA SER A 78 -3.83 -2.56 -6.35
C SER A 78 -3.06 -1.37 -5.82
N LYS A 79 -2.86 -1.30 -4.51
CA LYS A 79 -2.05 -0.28 -3.84
C LYS A 79 -1.52 -0.77 -2.49
N ALA A 80 -0.41 -0.20 -2.06
CA ALA A 80 0.08 -0.27 -0.69
C ALA A 80 -0.16 1.07 0.00
N VAL A 81 -0.50 1.03 1.29
CA VAL A 81 -0.67 2.22 2.14
C VAL A 81 0.40 2.18 3.20
N LEU A 82 1.29 3.17 3.17
CA LEU A 82 2.46 3.23 4.05
C LEU A 82 2.19 4.01 5.32
N SER A 83 2.86 3.56 6.39
CA SER A 83 3.03 4.30 7.63
C SER A 83 4.49 4.28 8.07
N PHE A 84 4.92 5.36 8.76
CA PHE A 84 6.30 5.57 9.18
C PHE A 84 6.35 5.74 10.71
N ALA A 85 7.21 4.97 11.36
CA ALA A 85 7.39 5.01 12.81
C ALA A 85 8.88 5.01 13.18
N GLY A 86 9.22 5.69 14.27
CA GLY A 86 10.57 5.76 14.79
C GLY A 86 10.68 6.87 15.85
N THR A 87 11.83 7.48 15.99
CA THR A 87 12.05 8.55 16.99
C THR A 87 12.14 9.90 16.30
N ALA A 88 11.20 10.80 16.63
CA ALA A 88 11.26 12.20 16.18
C ALA A 88 12.43 12.94 16.84
N ALA A 89 12.98 13.93 16.15
CA ALA A 89 14.02 14.78 16.69
C ALA A 89 13.49 15.66 17.84
N ASP A 90 14.32 15.92 18.83
CA ASP A 90 13.95 16.75 19.96
C ASP A 90 13.65 18.19 19.49
N GLY A 91 12.44 18.66 19.74
CA GLY A 91 11.98 19.98 19.35
C GLY A 91 11.66 20.18 17.87
N ASP A 92 11.77 19.12 17.05
CA ASP A 92 11.43 19.15 15.62
C ASP A 92 10.74 17.84 15.19
N ALA A 93 9.43 17.82 15.24
CA ALA A 93 8.63 16.63 14.89
C ALA A 93 8.67 16.28 13.38
N GLU A 94 9.20 17.15 12.53
CA GLU A 94 9.33 16.90 11.09
C GLU A 94 10.65 16.21 10.71
N ARG A 95 11.49 15.96 11.70
CA ARG A 95 12.81 15.33 11.52
C ARG A 95 12.94 14.11 12.40
N TRP A 96 13.90 13.27 12.04
CA TRP A 96 14.22 12.04 12.76
C TRP A 96 15.44 12.28 13.65
N LYS A 97 15.38 11.76 14.86
CA LYS A 97 16.45 11.90 15.85
C LYS A 97 17.69 11.12 15.40
N ASN A 98 18.86 11.73 15.60
CA ASN A 98 20.11 10.96 15.59
C ASN A 98 20.14 10.05 16.80
N THR A 99 20.15 8.74 16.58
CA THR A 99 20.17 7.68 17.60
C THR A 99 21.47 6.88 17.57
N ALA A 100 22.52 7.40 16.96
CA ALA A 100 23.84 6.74 16.94
C ALA A 100 24.31 6.44 18.37
N ALA A 101 24.68 5.18 18.60
CA ALA A 101 25.04 4.68 19.95
C ALA A 101 26.47 5.04 20.36
N SER A 102 27.35 5.28 19.40
CA SER A 102 28.74 5.59 19.63
C SER A 102 29.08 6.94 19.00
N ASP A 103 29.72 7.80 19.78
CA ASP A 103 30.17 9.15 19.34
C ASP A 103 29.12 9.92 18.50
N PRO A 104 27.89 10.13 19.03
CA PRO A 104 26.83 10.73 18.23
C PRO A 104 27.11 12.20 17.92
N ALA A 105 26.93 12.59 16.66
CA ALA A 105 26.92 13.99 16.27
C ALA A 105 25.81 14.72 17.02
N SER A 106 26.07 15.94 17.50
CA SER A 106 25.07 16.80 18.13
C SER A 106 24.71 18.00 17.27
N GLY A 107 23.50 18.57 17.49
CA GLY A 107 22.96 19.65 16.67
C GLY A 107 22.70 19.24 15.22
N VAL A 108 22.45 17.94 14.99
CA VAL A 108 22.12 17.35 13.69
C VAL A 108 20.97 16.35 13.87
N SER A 109 20.02 16.39 12.98
CA SER A 109 18.93 15.41 12.82
C SER A 109 18.88 14.91 11.38
N ILE A 110 17.98 13.99 11.09
CA ILE A 110 17.83 13.41 9.76
C ILE A 110 16.50 13.87 9.17
N ALA A 111 16.53 14.38 7.95
CA ALA A 111 15.36 14.60 7.11
C ALA A 111 15.11 13.38 6.25
N LEU A 112 13.87 12.91 6.19
CA LEU A 112 13.40 11.95 5.21
C LEU A 112 12.35 12.65 4.34
N LEU A 113 12.55 12.65 3.02
CA LEU A 113 11.70 13.36 2.06
C LEU A 113 11.05 12.37 1.09
N ALA A 114 9.80 12.62 0.76
CA ALA A 114 9.06 11.86 -0.24
C ALA A 114 9.52 12.21 -1.66
N GLY A 115 9.57 11.19 -2.50
CA GLY A 115 9.84 11.33 -3.94
C GLY A 115 11.29 11.70 -4.29
N THR A 116 11.53 11.87 -5.58
CA THR A 116 12.85 12.23 -6.12
C THR A 116 13.15 13.73 -6.05
N THR A 117 12.12 14.57 -5.86
CA THR A 117 12.20 16.03 -5.78
C THR A 117 11.16 16.56 -4.78
N GLY A 118 11.19 17.87 -4.53
CA GLY A 118 10.25 18.53 -3.61
C GLY A 118 10.72 18.52 -2.17
N ASN A 119 9.88 19.06 -1.27
CA ASN A 119 10.20 19.28 0.14
C ASN A 119 9.12 18.70 1.08
N THR A 120 8.47 17.62 0.67
CA THR A 120 7.50 16.93 1.53
C THR A 120 8.27 15.99 2.45
N TYR A 121 8.25 16.27 3.75
CA TYR A 121 8.92 15.44 4.75
C TYR A 121 8.04 14.26 5.13
N LEU A 122 8.68 13.11 5.31
CA LEU A 122 8.14 11.92 5.91
C LEU A 122 8.57 11.89 7.37
N LYS A 123 7.62 11.89 8.29
CA LYS A 123 7.87 12.06 9.71
C LYS A 123 7.29 10.92 10.54
N ASN A 124 7.71 10.87 11.79
CA ASN A 124 7.19 9.88 12.72
C ASN A 124 5.67 10.05 12.91
N GLY A 125 4.94 8.95 12.72
CA GLY A 125 3.48 8.91 12.81
C GLY A 125 2.75 9.20 11.50
N ASP A 126 3.44 9.48 10.40
CA ASP A 126 2.81 9.61 9.09
C ASP A 126 2.16 8.29 8.68
N THR A 127 0.94 8.40 8.17
CA THR A 127 0.12 7.26 7.72
C THR A 127 -0.64 7.64 6.45
N GLY A 128 -1.23 6.64 5.79
CA GLY A 128 -2.10 6.89 4.64
C GLY A 128 -1.36 7.28 3.36
N ILE A 129 -0.05 7.00 3.25
CA ILE A 129 0.73 7.32 2.06
C ILE A 129 0.53 6.21 1.04
N GLU A 130 -0.20 6.53 -0.03
CA GLU A 130 -0.57 5.55 -1.06
C GLU A 130 0.54 5.36 -2.09
N VAL A 131 0.83 4.09 -2.38
CA VAL A 131 1.74 3.65 -3.44
C VAL A 131 0.96 2.77 -4.39
N PRO A 132 0.66 3.22 -5.61
CA PRO A 132 -0.01 2.39 -6.61
C PRO A 132 0.86 1.20 -6.99
N VAL A 133 0.24 0.01 -7.06
CA VAL A 133 0.90 -1.22 -7.50
C VAL A 133 0.44 -1.54 -8.91
N THR A 134 1.39 -1.67 -9.83
CA THR A 134 1.10 -2.04 -11.22
C THR A 134 1.79 -3.37 -11.54
N GLY A 135 0.98 -4.39 -11.80
CA GLY A 135 1.50 -5.73 -12.02
C GLY A 135 2.06 -6.36 -10.74
N ALA A 136 3.26 -6.90 -10.80
CA ALA A 136 3.88 -7.65 -9.71
C ALA A 136 4.85 -6.82 -8.85
N SER A 137 4.93 -5.51 -9.05
CA SER A 137 5.90 -4.65 -8.35
C SER A 137 5.42 -3.21 -8.22
N ALA A 138 5.99 -2.51 -7.25
CA ALA A 138 5.89 -1.06 -7.12
C ALA A 138 7.19 -0.51 -6.51
N ARG A 139 7.36 0.79 -6.63
CA ARG A 139 8.50 1.51 -6.06
C ARG A 139 8.01 2.82 -5.46
N TYR A 140 8.52 3.15 -4.29
CA TYR A 140 8.31 4.45 -3.67
C TYR A 140 9.65 5.12 -3.45
N ASP A 141 9.93 6.15 -4.24
CA ASP A 141 11.17 6.92 -4.13
C ASP A 141 11.13 7.83 -2.90
N LEU A 142 12.28 7.95 -2.24
CA LEU A 142 12.48 8.83 -1.11
C LEU A 142 13.94 9.32 -1.07
N ARG A 143 14.21 10.29 -0.23
CA ARG A 143 15.55 10.87 -0.05
C ARG A 143 15.80 11.10 1.43
N ALA A 144 17.03 10.85 1.86
CA ALA A 144 17.48 11.21 3.20
C ALA A 144 18.51 12.31 3.15
N ALA A 145 18.60 13.12 4.18
CA ALA A 145 19.55 14.22 4.30
C ALA A 145 19.92 14.48 5.77
N TYR A 146 21.07 15.12 5.98
CA TYR A 146 21.32 15.78 7.26
C TYR A 146 20.50 17.05 7.34
N TYR A 147 20.00 17.33 8.52
CA TYR A 147 19.36 18.60 8.85
C TYR A 147 20.02 19.21 10.08
N ALA A 148 20.40 20.48 9.99
CA ALA A 148 21.00 21.22 11.09
C ALA A 148 19.99 22.24 11.64
N PRO A 149 19.37 22.03 12.83
CA PRO A 149 18.45 22.98 13.40
C PRO A 149 19.10 24.36 13.62
N VAL A 150 18.32 25.42 13.40
CA VAL A 150 18.79 26.79 13.62
C VAL A 150 19.08 27.00 15.12
N GLY A 151 20.18 27.66 15.42
CA GLY A 151 20.57 28.00 16.80
C GLY A 151 21.24 26.85 17.57
N GLN A 152 21.43 25.69 16.97
CA GLN A 152 22.14 24.57 17.60
C GLN A 152 23.63 24.58 17.21
N THR A 153 24.48 24.27 18.17
CA THR A 153 25.91 24.04 17.92
C THR A 153 26.07 22.64 17.32
N ARG A 154 26.68 22.56 16.15
CA ARG A 154 26.96 21.30 15.46
C ARG A 154 28.31 20.76 15.92
N VAL A 155 28.30 19.51 16.42
CA VAL A 155 29.50 18.78 16.78
C VAL A 155 29.60 17.54 15.91
N ALA A 156 30.79 17.28 15.39
CA ALA A 156 31.04 16.10 14.57
C ALA A 156 30.82 14.81 15.38
N GLY A 157 30.47 13.75 14.68
CA GLY A 157 30.23 12.44 15.25
C GLY A 157 29.40 11.57 14.29
N GLU A 158 28.98 10.43 14.74
CA GLU A 158 28.17 9.48 13.97
C GLU A 158 26.71 9.95 13.89
N VAL A 159 26.08 9.65 12.74
CA VAL A 159 24.65 9.91 12.50
C VAL A 159 24.00 8.63 12.05
N SER A 160 22.98 8.21 12.80
CA SER A 160 22.19 7.03 12.51
C SER A 160 20.76 7.22 12.97
N THR A 161 19.79 6.67 12.26
CA THR A 161 18.40 6.57 12.70
C THR A 161 17.79 5.30 12.14
N GLU A 162 16.86 4.73 12.87
CA GLU A 162 16.04 3.60 12.41
C GLU A 162 14.60 4.06 12.22
N ILE A 163 14.08 3.78 11.04
CA ILE A 163 12.72 4.13 10.63
C ILE A 163 12.02 2.84 10.21
N VAL A 164 10.96 2.50 10.92
CA VAL A 164 10.12 1.35 10.59
C VAL A 164 9.04 1.79 9.61
N VAL A 165 8.99 1.13 8.48
CA VAL A 165 7.94 1.34 7.47
C VAL A 165 7.02 0.13 7.46
N THR A 166 5.73 0.38 7.63
CA THR A 166 4.69 -0.66 7.52
C THR A 166 3.87 -0.40 6.26
N ALA A 167 3.51 -1.45 5.55
CA ALA A 167 2.68 -1.38 4.35
C ALA A 167 1.42 -2.24 4.53
N ASP A 168 0.26 -1.61 4.41
CA ASP A 168 -1.04 -2.27 4.33
C ASP A 168 -1.45 -2.42 2.87
N TYR A 169 -1.79 -3.62 2.44
CA TYR A 169 -2.09 -3.92 1.04
C TYR A 169 -3.60 -3.91 0.78
N GLN A 170 -4.00 -3.31 -0.37
CA GLN A 170 -5.40 -3.19 -0.80
C GLN A 170 -5.58 -3.57 -2.28
#